data_89a642cbc062b15388414d9b9f70a628
#
_entry.id   89a642cbc062b15388414d9b9f70a628
#
_cell.length_a   1.000
_cell.length_b   1.000
_cell.length_c   1.000
_cell.angle_alpha   90.00
_cell.angle_beta   90.00
_cell.angle_gamma   90.00
#
_symmetry.space_group_name_H-M   'P 1'
#
loop_
_entity.id
_entity.type
_entity.pdbx_description
1 polymer ?
#
loop_
_entity_poly.entity_id
_entity_poly.type
_entity_poly.pdbx_seq_one_letter_code
_entity_poly.pdbx_strand_id
1 'polypeptide(L)'
;LKNIRNILYVSLFILILIGSAVYGNKTANSFHDNTNVNELVKQSGVLLSLDDTGQFSSIYFNNNLSSFDQLENESELIVKVKLSRNRINYTQAVRTLVHVTDVFKGNEVKIGDNIIIFEPSNFLGLNYFSLDGYNLMRSDKEYILFLKHLKKPEAYHYTDDQAVTFMPISSYYAKYPMNSLSGEGYLSREDLDKGINYSSIKDWDIFTTDQNKLKKYNELKKIVINRMVK
;
A
#
# COMPACT_ATOMS: atom_id res chain seq x y z
N LEU A 1 4.46 -64.55 -6.23
CA LEU A 1 5.31 -63.63 -5.47
C LEU A 1 5.66 -62.35 -6.28
N LYS A 2 5.98 -62.48 -7.59
CA LYS A 2 6.35 -61.29 -8.43
C LYS A 2 5.20 -60.30 -8.60
N ASN A 3 3.98 -60.76 -8.76
CA ASN A 3 2.78 -59.93 -8.92
C ASN A 3 2.41 -59.18 -7.63
N ILE A 4 2.55 -59.80 -6.48
CA ILE A 4 2.28 -59.16 -5.17
C ILE A 4 3.26 -58.00 -4.91
N ARG A 5 4.53 -58.19 -5.28
CA ARG A 5 5.57 -57.16 -5.14
C ARG A 5 5.25 -55.93 -6.02
N ASN A 6 4.80 -56.17 -7.26
CA ASN A 6 4.43 -55.07 -8.15
C ASN A 6 3.17 -54.31 -7.66
N ILE A 7 2.18 -55.02 -7.11
CA ILE A 7 1.01 -54.40 -6.50
C ILE A 7 1.42 -53.52 -5.30
N LEU A 8 2.35 -53.98 -4.46
CA LEU A 8 2.87 -53.25 -3.32
C LEU A 8 3.59 -51.94 -3.77
N TYR A 9 4.40 -52.00 -4.82
CA TYR A 9 5.06 -50.82 -5.35
C TYR A 9 4.08 -49.79 -5.94
N VAL A 10 3.06 -50.25 -6.66
CA VAL A 10 2.02 -49.39 -7.24
C VAL A 10 1.19 -48.73 -6.12
N SER A 11 0.81 -49.48 -5.09
CA SER A 11 0.05 -48.93 -3.97
C SER A 11 0.87 -47.92 -3.15
N LEU A 12 2.15 -48.19 -2.93
CA LEU A 12 3.05 -47.26 -2.26
C LEU A 12 3.23 -45.95 -3.08
N PHE A 13 3.37 -46.07 -4.40
CA PHE A 13 3.48 -44.91 -5.28
C PHE A 13 2.21 -44.04 -5.26
N ILE A 14 1.02 -44.68 -5.30
CA ILE A 14 -0.25 -43.98 -5.18
C ILE A 14 -0.37 -43.26 -3.84
N LEU A 15 0.03 -43.89 -2.73
CA LEU A 15 0.03 -43.25 -1.40
C LEU A 15 0.96 -42.04 -1.33
N ILE A 16 2.14 -42.12 -1.94
CA ILE A 16 3.06 -40.98 -2.03
C ILE A 16 2.45 -39.84 -2.86
N LEU A 17 1.82 -40.14 -3.99
CA LEU A 17 1.14 -39.13 -4.82
C LEU A 17 0.00 -38.43 -4.07
N ILE A 18 -0.85 -39.20 -3.37
CA ILE A 18 -1.93 -38.63 -2.57
C ILE A 18 -1.36 -37.78 -1.41
N GLY A 19 -0.36 -38.27 -0.70
CA GLY A 19 0.33 -37.55 0.35
C GLY A 19 0.95 -36.24 -0.13
N SER A 20 1.61 -36.30 -1.31
CA SER A 20 2.20 -35.10 -1.93
C SER A 20 1.15 -34.09 -2.37
N ALA A 21 0.02 -34.55 -2.93
CA ALA A 21 -1.08 -33.68 -3.33
C ALA A 21 -1.74 -32.99 -2.11
N VAL A 22 -1.98 -33.76 -1.04
CA VAL A 22 -2.55 -33.20 0.21
C VAL A 22 -1.58 -32.22 0.86
N TYR A 23 -0.30 -32.57 0.93
CA TYR A 23 0.71 -31.69 1.51
C TYR A 23 0.92 -30.45 0.65
N GLY A 24 1.00 -30.61 -0.67
CA GLY A 24 1.11 -29.50 -1.63
C GLY A 24 -0.08 -28.55 -1.54
N ASN A 25 -1.30 -29.09 -1.42
CA ASN A 25 -2.50 -28.26 -1.26
C ASN A 25 -2.54 -27.53 0.09
N LYS A 26 -2.12 -28.17 1.18
CA LYS A 26 -1.96 -27.51 2.49
C LYS A 26 -0.89 -26.41 2.44
N THR A 27 0.23 -26.66 1.77
CA THR A 27 1.32 -25.71 1.61
C THR A 27 0.90 -24.53 0.74
N ALA A 28 0.23 -24.80 -0.40
CA ALA A 28 -0.34 -23.76 -1.25
C ALA A 28 -1.37 -22.90 -0.50
N ASN A 29 -2.21 -23.51 0.32
CA ASN A 29 -3.18 -22.78 1.16
C ASN A 29 -2.53 -22.02 2.32
N SER A 30 -1.36 -22.43 2.79
CA SER A 30 -0.60 -21.67 3.80
C SER A 30 0.09 -20.44 3.22
N PHE A 31 0.31 -20.40 1.91
CA PHE A 31 0.75 -19.23 1.17
C PHE A 31 -0.41 -18.29 0.75
N HIS A 32 -1.66 -18.66 1.02
CA HIS A 32 -2.74 -17.69 1.07
C HIS A 32 -2.55 -16.86 2.33
N ASP A 33 -1.62 -15.92 2.24
CA ASP A 33 -1.51 -14.84 3.23
C ASP A 33 -2.90 -14.27 3.44
N ASN A 34 -3.25 -14.00 4.68
CA ASN A 34 -4.48 -13.27 4.97
C ASN A 34 -4.42 -11.95 4.22
N THR A 35 -5.13 -11.86 3.10
CA THR A 35 -5.14 -10.67 2.25
C THR A 35 -6.08 -9.60 2.79
N ASN A 36 -6.83 -9.90 3.85
CA ASN A 36 -7.77 -8.97 4.46
C ASN A 36 -7.03 -7.93 5.33
N VAL A 37 -6.74 -6.80 4.77
CA VAL A 37 -6.04 -5.70 5.47
C VAL A 37 -6.76 -5.27 6.75
N ASN A 38 -8.09 -5.33 6.80
CA ASN A 38 -8.86 -4.93 7.99
C ASN A 38 -8.64 -5.86 9.19
N GLU A 39 -8.22 -7.09 8.95
CA GLU A 39 -7.80 -8.04 10.00
C GLU A 39 -6.32 -7.84 10.33
N LEU A 40 -5.46 -7.68 9.33
CA LEU A 40 -4.02 -7.49 9.52
C LEU A 40 -3.71 -6.25 10.37
N VAL A 41 -4.40 -5.14 10.15
CA VAL A 41 -4.22 -3.90 10.96
C VAL A 41 -4.62 -4.04 12.44
N LYS A 42 -5.38 -5.10 12.79
CA LYS A 42 -5.79 -5.39 14.17
C LYS A 42 -4.89 -6.43 14.84
N GLN A 43 -4.03 -7.08 14.07
CA GLN A 43 -3.18 -8.14 14.58
C GLN A 43 -2.17 -7.59 15.58
N SER A 44 -2.01 -8.27 16.71
CA SER A 44 -1.01 -7.92 17.73
C SER A 44 0.38 -8.39 17.32
N GLY A 45 1.41 -7.69 17.79
CA GLY A 45 2.80 -8.08 17.58
C GLY A 45 3.34 -7.83 16.18
N VAL A 46 2.60 -7.07 15.33
CA VAL A 46 3.11 -6.63 14.03
C VAL A 46 4.16 -5.55 14.26
N LEU A 47 5.35 -5.75 13.71
CA LEU A 47 6.48 -4.82 13.80
C LEU A 47 6.59 -3.98 12.53
N LEU A 48 6.99 -2.71 12.69
CA LEU A 48 7.32 -1.84 11.57
C LEU A 48 8.65 -2.28 10.93
N SER A 49 8.64 -2.40 9.61
CA SER A 49 9.82 -2.49 8.77
C SER A 49 9.82 -1.28 7.83
N LEU A 50 10.66 -0.29 8.12
CA LEU A 50 10.74 0.95 7.35
C LEU A 50 11.88 0.88 6.34
N ASP A 51 11.58 1.04 5.05
CA ASP A 51 12.58 1.35 4.02
C ASP A 51 12.51 2.86 3.70
N ASP A 52 13.44 3.62 4.22
CA ASP A 52 13.60 5.05 3.97
C ASP A 52 14.90 5.38 3.21
N THR A 53 15.52 4.36 2.59
CA THR A 53 16.78 4.51 1.82
C THR A 53 16.59 5.21 0.48
N GLY A 54 15.38 5.19 -0.04
CA GLY A 54 15.04 5.75 -1.36
C GLY A 54 15.45 4.84 -2.54
N GLN A 55 16.13 3.72 -2.30
CA GLN A 55 16.62 2.84 -3.38
C GLN A 55 15.48 2.22 -4.18
N PHE A 56 14.47 1.68 -3.51
CA PHE A 56 13.30 1.10 -4.17
C PHE A 56 12.28 2.15 -4.57
N SER A 57 12.07 3.17 -3.74
CA SER A 57 11.07 4.20 -3.99
C SER A 57 11.39 5.03 -5.22
N SER A 58 12.64 5.37 -5.48
CA SER A 58 13.07 6.21 -6.60
C SER A 58 12.72 5.65 -7.99
N ILE A 59 12.48 4.33 -8.11
CA ILE A 59 12.07 3.69 -9.36
C ILE A 59 10.63 4.08 -9.74
N TYR A 60 9.79 4.23 -8.73
CA TYR A 60 8.34 4.41 -8.90
C TYR A 60 7.84 5.78 -8.45
N PHE A 61 8.51 6.43 -7.50
CA PHE A 61 8.05 7.63 -6.81
C PHE A 61 9.06 8.76 -6.94
N ASN A 62 8.57 10.00 -7.09
CA ASN A 62 9.39 11.19 -6.97
C ASN A 62 9.26 11.77 -5.56
N ASN A 63 10.27 11.56 -4.73
CA ASN A 63 10.34 12.10 -3.36
C ASN A 63 11.16 13.40 -3.26
N ASN A 64 11.65 13.93 -4.40
CA ASN A 64 12.38 15.18 -4.46
C ASN A 64 11.47 16.40 -4.73
N LEU A 65 10.17 16.21 -4.66
CA LEU A 65 9.19 17.27 -4.83
C LEU A 65 9.39 18.36 -3.77
N SER A 66 9.50 19.61 -4.22
CA SER A 66 9.85 20.72 -3.36
C SER A 66 8.72 21.73 -3.18
N SER A 67 7.68 21.70 -4.01
CA SER A 67 6.60 22.68 -4.00
C SER A 67 5.25 22.05 -4.35
N PHE A 68 4.18 22.76 -4.01
CA PHE A 68 2.82 22.39 -4.43
C PHE A 68 2.70 22.37 -5.97
N ASP A 69 3.29 23.32 -6.65
CA ASP A 69 3.22 23.41 -8.12
C ASP A 69 3.88 22.20 -8.79
N GLN A 70 4.96 21.66 -8.20
CA GLN A 70 5.55 20.39 -8.66
C GLN A 70 4.61 19.19 -8.42
N LEU A 71 4.00 19.13 -7.23
CA LEU A 71 2.99 18.10 -6.94
C LEU A 71 1.85 18.14 -7.95
N GLU A 72 1.32 19.33 -8.21
CA GLU A 72 0.22 19.53 -9.15
C GLU A 72 0.63 19.19 -10.59
N ASN A 73 1.79 19.67 -11.04
CA ASN A 73 2.26 19.46 -12.42
C ASN A 73 2.55 18.00 -12.72
N GLU A 74 3.18 17.27 -11.81
CA GLU A 74 3.54 15.86 -11.99
C GLU A 74 2.37 14.88 -11.79
N SER A 75 1.27 15.33 -11.21
CA SER A 75 0.08 14.51 -11.05
C SER A 75 -0.73 14.44 -12.34
N GLU A 76 -1.14 13.25 -12.73
CA GLU A 76 -2.13 13.02 -13.80
C GLU A 76 -3.54 13.23 -13.27
N LEU A 77 -3.78 12.83 -12.01
CA LEU A 77 -5.06 12.93 -11.32
C LEU A 77 -4.86 13.48 -9.90
N ILE A 78 -5.71 14.44 -9.51
CA ILE A 78 -5.78 14.95 -8.13
C ILE A 78 -7.22 14.85 -7.67
N VAL A 79 -7.47 14.08 -6.64
CA VAL A 79 -8.81 13.77 -6.14
C VAL A 79 -8.89 13.84 -4.64
N LYS A 80 -10.10 14.11 -4.15
CA LYS A 80 -10.48 13.86 -2.76
C LYS A 80 -11.24 12.54 -2.70
N VAL A 81 -10.87 11.70 -1.75
CA VAL A 81 -11.40 10.34 -1.66
C VAL A 81 -11.74 9.92 -0.25
N LYS A 82 -12.67 8.98 -0.16
CA LYS A 82 -12.94 8.17 1.03
C LYS A 82 -12.56 6.72 0.78
N LEU A 83 -12.00 6.08 1.81
CA LEU A 83 -11.70 4.66 1.76
C LEU A 83 -13.00 3.85 1.63
N SER A 84 -13.06 2.96 0.65
CA SER A 84 -14.00 1.85 0.63
C SER A 84 -13.50 0.70 1.51
N ARG A 85 -14.37 -0.21 1.89
CA ARG A 85 -14.00 -1.37 2.75
C ARG A 85 -13.16 -2.42 2.03
N ASN A 86 -12.98 -2.31 0.72
CA ASN A 86 -12.35 -3.36 -0.08
C ASN A 86 -10.85 -3.09 -0.22
N ARG A 87 -10.04 -3.82 0.54
CA ARG A 87 -8.58 -3.72 0.56
C ARG A 87 -7.96 -5.09 0.50
N ILE A 88 -6.99 -5.25 -0.38
CA ILE A 88 -6.27 -6.51 -0.60
C ILE A 88 -4.78 -6.26 -0.39
N ASN A 89 -4.18 -7.06 0.50
CA ASN A 89 -2.74 -7.03 0.72
C ASN A 89 -2.03 -7.82 -0.37
N TYR A 90 -1.09 -7.20 -1.06
CA TYR A 90 -0.16 -7.83 -1.99
C TYR A 90 1.26 -7.81 -1.42
N THR A 91 2.17 -8.50 -2.07
CA THR A 91 3.57 -8.63 -1.60
C THR A 91 4.31 -7.30 -1.49
N GLN A 92 3.95 -6.28 -2.28
CA GLN A 92 4.68 -5.00 -2.32
C GLN A 92 3.78 -3.78 -2.11
N ALA A 93 2.47 -3.96 -2.05
CA ALA A 93 1.51 -2.87 -1.92
C ALA A 93 0.17 -3.35 -1.36
N VAL A 94 -0.61 -2.44 -0.82
CA VAL A 94 -2.03 -2.68 -0.56
C VAL A 94 -2.85 -2.09 -1.71
N ARG A 95 -3.66 -2.93 -2.35
CA ARG A 95 -4.69 -2.50 -3.29
C ARG A 95 -5.90 -2.01 -2.52
N THR A 96 -6.19 -0.74 -2.64
CA THR A 96 -7.27 -0.07 -1.91
C THR A 96 -8.30 0.48 -2.89
N LEU A 97 -9.57 0.11 -2.71
CA LEU A 97 -10.68 0.74 -3.42
C LEU A 97 -11.09 2.00 -2.67
N VAL A 98 -11.17 3.14 -3.38
CA VAL A 98 -11.61 4.41 -2.83
C VAL A 98 -12.75 4.99 -3.63
N HIS A 99 -13.63 5.73 -2.95
CA HIS A 99 -14.73 6.48 -3.53
C HIS A 99 -14.30 7.93 -3.72
N VAL A 100 -14.44 8.46 -4.94
CA VAL A 100 -14.08 9.84 -5.29
C VAL A 100 -15.16 10.80 -4.82
N THR A 101 -14.81 11.73 -3.96
CA THR A 101 -15.73 12.75 -3.42
C THR A 101 -15.54 14.12 -4.05
N ASP A 102 -14.35 14.37 -4.65
CA ASP A 102 -14.06 15.58 -5.42
C ASP A 102 -12.96 15.33 -6.44
N VAL A 103 -12.90 16.11 -7.52
CA VAL A 103 -11.86 16.04 -8.56
C VAL A 103 -11.29 17.44 -8.79
N PHE A 104 -9.98 17.59 -8.58
CA PHE A 104 -9.26 18.86 -8.73
C PHE A 104 -8.45 18.93 -10.02
N LYS A 105 -7.98 17.77 -10.52
CA LYS A 105 -7.23 17.64 -11.78
C LYS A 105 -7.49 16.27 -12.39
N GLY A 106 -7.50 16.20 -13.73
CA GLY A 106 -7.81 15.01 -14.53
C GLY A 106 -9.27 15.03 -15.02
N ASN A 107 -9.53 14.33 -16.14
CA ASN A 107 -10.84 14.28 -16.79
C ASN A 107 -11.39 12.86 -16.97
N GLU A 108 -10.61 11.87 -16.63
CA GLU A 108 -10.91 10.43 -16.77
C GLU A 108 -11.71 9.86 -15.60
N VAL A 109 -11.76 10.60 -14.49
CA VAL A 109 -12.45 10.22 -13.25
C VAL A 109 -13.44 11.32 -12.87
N LYS A 110 -14.61 10.93 -12.37
CA LYS A 110 -15.68 11.85 -11.95
C LYS A 110 -16.01 11.65 -10.47
N ILE A 111 -16.65 12.67 -9.89
CA ILE A 111 -17.23 12.55 -8.54
C ILE A 111 -18.26 11.41 -8.54
N GLY A 112 -18.18 10.54 -7.56
CA GLY A 112 -18.98 9.34 -7.43
C GLY A 112 -18.34 8.06 -7.94
N ASP A 113 -17.27 8.16 -8.74
CA ASP A 113 -16.54 7.00 -9.24
C ASP A 113 -15.80 6.26 -8.10
N ASN A 114 -15.55 4.98 -8.35
CA ASN A 114 -14.63 4.20 -7.54
C ASN A 114 -13.34 3.98 -8.33
N ILE A 115 -12.21 4.27 -7.70
CA ILE A 115 -10.90 4.03 -8.29
C ILE A 115 -10.05 3.17 -7.37
N ILE A 116 -9.01 2.56 -7.93
CA ILE A 116 -8.09 1.68 -7.21
C ILE A 116 -6.79 2.42 -6.97
N ILE A 117 -6.30 2.37 -5.74
CA ILE A 117 -5.00 2.92 -5.35
C ILE A 117 -4.08 1.81 -4.88
N PHE A 118 -2.89 1.72 -5.47
CA PHE A 118 -1.81 0.93 -4.90
C PHE A 118 -1.05 1.76 -3.87
N GLU A 119 -1.30 1.48 -2.61
CA GLU A 119 -0.62 2.12 -1.48
C GLU A 119 0.75 1.44 -1.25
N PRO A 120 1.88 2.21 -1.18
CA PRO A 120 3.23 1.63 -1.09
C PRO A 120 3.57 1.15 0.33
N SER A 121 2.76 0.27 0.85
CA SER A 121 2.94 -0.42 2.12
C SER A 121 2.22 -1.76 2.07
N ASN A 122 2.68 -2.73 2.83
CA ASN A 122 2.07 -4.07 2.87
C ASN A 122 2.37 -4.79 4.18
N PHE A 123 1.66 -5.88 4.41
CA PHE A 123 1.92 -6.81 5.51
C PHE A 123 2.55 -8.08 4.95
N LEU A 124 3.57 -8.60 5.64
CA LEU A 124 4.17 -9.90 5.37
C LEU A 124 4.45 -10.60 6.70
N GLY A 125 3.68 -11.62 7.01
CA GLY A 125 3.70 -12.25 8.33
C GLY A 125 3.40 -11.23 9.44
N LEU A 126 4.28 -11.12 10.42
CA LEU A 126 4.21 -10.15 11.51
C LEU A 126 4.98 -8.86 11.25
N ASN A 127 5.20 -8.51 9.98
CA ASN A 127 5.86 -7.25 9.61
C ASN A 127 4.93 -6.38 8.78
N TYR A 128 4.88 -5.10 9.11
CA TYR A 128 4.30 -4.05 8.30
C TYR A 128 5.43 -3.31 7.59
N PHE A 129 5.53 -3.52 6.28
CA PHE A 129 6.49 -2.83 5.43
C PHE A 129 5.93 -1.50 4.99
N SER A 130 6.71 -0.45 5.22
CA SER A 130 6.40 0.90 4.78
C SER A 130 7.53 1.45 3.92
N LEU A 131 7.18 1.90 2.73
CA LEU A 131 8.12 2.57 1.84
C LEU A 131 8.14 4.06 2.15
N ASP A 132 9.32 4.59 2.51
CA ASP A 132 9.57 5.99 2.89
C ASP A 132 8.67 6.55 4.01
N GLY A 133 8.03 5.68 4.79
CA GLY A 133 7.13 6.10 5.87
C GLY A 133 5.70 6.37 5.43
N TYR A 134 5.29 5.91 4.25
CA TYR A 134 3.88 5.90 3.86
C TYR A 134 3.10 5.00 4.80
N ASN A 135 2.06 5.52 5.44
CA ASN A 135 1.13 4.70 6.20
C ASN A 135 -0.20 4.54 5.44
N LEU A 136 -0.87 3.42 5.66
CA LEU A 136 -2.11 3.11 4.95
C LEU A 136 -3.22 4.12 5.28
N MET A 137 -4.05 4.44 4.29
CA MET A 137 -5.23 5.27 4.49
C MET A 137 -6.17 4.64 5.52
N ARG A 138 -6.91 5.48 6.23
CA ARG A 138 -7.87 5.08 7.28
C ARG A 138 -9.29 5.34 6.82
N SER A 139 -10.21 4.47 7.26
CA SER A 139 -11.62 4.57 6.88
C SER A 139 -12.39 5.71 7.55
N ASP A 140 -11.83 6.29 8.62
CA ASP A 140 -12.40 7.41 9.36
C ASP A 140 -11.98 8.79 8.80
N LYS A 141 -11.19 8.82 7.74
CA LYS A 141 -10.65 10.05 7.13
C LYS A 141 -10.99 10.16 5.64
N GLU A 142 -10.99 11.41 5.16
CA GLU A 142 -10.90 11.76 3.75
C GLU A 142 -9.48 12.19 3.43
N TYR A 143 -9.05 11.94 2.19
CA TYR A 143 -7.70 12.27 1.74
C TYR A 143 -7.74 13.01 0.41
N ILE A 144 -6.84 13.98 0.24
CA ILE A 144 -6.45 14.50 -1.06
C ILE A 144 -5.25 13.67 -1.53
N LEU A 145 -5.36 13.10 -2.72
CA LEU A 145 -4.35 12.26 -3.34
C LEU A 145 -3.83 12.88 -4.62
N PHE A 146 -2.51 12.87 -4.78
CA PHE A 146 -1.77 13.27 -5.98
C PHE A 146 -1.28 12.01 -6.68
N LEU A 147 -1.87 11.68 -7.83
CA LEU A 147 -1.83 10.36 -8.43
C LEU A 147 -1.29 10.38 -9.85
N LYS A 148 -0.76 9.23 -10.27
CA LYS A 148 -0.43 8.88 -11.64
C LYS A 148 -0.84 7.44 -11.93
N HIS A 149 -0.97 7.08 -13.21
CA HIS A 149 -1.16 5.68 -13.59
C HIS A 149 0.07 4.82 -13.26
N LEU A 150 -0.15 3.53 -13.19
CA LEU A 150 0.95 2.57 -13.13
C LEU A 150 1.78 2.66 -14.41
N LYS A 151 3.10 2.52 -14.28
CA LYS A 151 3.98 2.46 -15.45
C LYS A 151 3.67 1.20 -16.25
N LYS A 152 3.31 1.35 -17.52
CA LYS A 152 3.00 0.24 -18.43
C LYS A 152 4.12 -0.03 -19.43
N PRO A 153 4.29 -1.28 -19.87
CA PRO A 153 5.15 -1.59 -21.00
C PRO A 153 4.68 -0.89 -22.28
N GLU A 154 5.60 -0.68 -23.21
CA GLU A 154 5.26 -0.16 -24.54
C GLU A 154 4.24 -1.06 -25.24
N ALA A 155 3.29 -0.46 -25.95
CA ALA A 155 2.18 -1.13 -26.64
C ALA A 155 1.17 -1.87 -25.72
N TYR A 156 1.31 -1.80 -24.40
CA TYR A 156 0.31 -2.34 -23.47
C TYR A 156 -0.86 -1.37 -23.30
N HIS A 157 -2.09 -1.88 -23.36
CA HIS A 157 -3.30 -1.11 -23.11
C HIS A 157 -3.94 -1.54 -21.79
N TYR A 158 -4.28 -0.59 -20.96
CA TYR A 158 -5.02 -0.88 -19.74
C TYR A 158 -6.42 -1.38 -20.07
N THR A 159 -6.89 -2.37 -19.34
CA THR A 159 -8.24 -2.93 -19.43
C THR A 159 -8.91 -2.90 -18.08
N ASP A 160 -10.23 -2.72 -18.08
CA ASP A 160 -11.09 -2.81 -16.88
C ASP A 160 -10.50 -2.08 -15.65
N ASP A 161 -10.29 -2.82 -14.58
CA ASP A 161 -9.75 -2.32 -13.31
C ASP A 161 -8.40 -1.59 -13.47
N GLN A 162 -7.58 -1.96 -14.46
CA GLN A 162 -6.27 -1.33 -14.67
C GLN A 162 -6.40 0.11 -15.16
N ALA A 163 -7.43 0.42 -15.95
CA ALA A 163 -7.66 1.77 -16.46
C ALA A 163 -8.03 2.76 -15.34
N VAL A 164 -8.60 2.26 -14.24
CA VAL A 164 -8.97 3.05 -13.06
C VAL A 164 -8.03 2.79 -11.88
N THR A 165 -6.81 2.29 -12.15
CA THR A 165 -5.81 1.98 -11.13
C THR A 165 -4.68 3.00 -11.17
N PHE A 166 -4.43 3.60 -10.03
CA PHE A 166 -3.44 4.65 -9.82
C PHE A 166 -2.48 4.32 -8.70
N MET A 167 -1.39 5.07 -8.66
CA MET A 167 -0.44 5.07 -7.56
C MET A 167 -0.09 6.52 -7.18
N PRO A 168 0.34 6.78 -5.93
CA PRO A 168 0.84 8.09 -5.55
C PRO A 168 2.04 8.51 -6.41
N ILE A 169 2.16 9.79 -6.76
CA ILE A 169 3.35 10.30 -7.46
C ILE A 169 4.59 10.29 -6.57
N SER A 170 4.39 10.41 -5.25
CA SER A 170 5.41 10.33 -4.21
C SER A 170 4.92 9.40 -3.10
N SER A 171 5.79 8.56 -2.58
CA SER A 171 5.50 7.74 -1.40
C SER A 171 5.37 8.59 -0.14
N TYR A 172 5.89 9.82 -0.13
CA TYR A 172 5.89 10.68 1.05
C TYR A 172 4.98 11.91 0.91
N TYR A 173 4.94 12.58 -0.26
CA TYR A 173 4.29 13.88 -0.43
C TYR A 173 2.98 13.85 -1.23
N ALA A 174 2.42 12.68 -1.52
CA ALA A 174 1.26 12.59 -2.42
C ALA A 174 -0.08 12.29 -1.72
N LYS A 175 -0.11 12.25 -0.38
CA LYS A 175 -1.32 11.94 0.39
C LYS A 175 -1.48 12.92 1.57
N TYR A 176 -2.63 13.58 1.65
CA TYR A 176 -2.94 14.55 2.70
C TYR A 176 -4.31 14.30 3.30
N PRO A 177 -4.39 13.98 4.62
CA PRO A 177 -5.66 13.82 5.32
C PRO A 177 -6.34 15.17 5.50
N MET A 178 -7.68 15.19 5.33
CA MET A 178 -8.47 16.42 5.43
C MET A 178 -8.74 16.86 6.88
N ASN A 179 -8.89 15.91 7.80
CA ASN A 179 -9.43 16.16 9.15
C ASN A 179 -8.44 15.85 10.27
N SER A 180 -7.13 15.89 10.01
CA SER A 180 -6.14 15.48 11.00
C SER A 180 -5.38 16.64 11.58
N LEU A 181 -5.57 16.90 12.88
CA LEU A 181 -4.71 17.80 13.68
C LEU A 181 -3.41 17.10 14.11
N SER A 182 -3.33 15.77 14.04
CA SER A 182 -2.16 14.98 14.40
C SER A 182 -2.18 13.66 13.61
N GLY A 183 -1.24 13.46 12.74
CA GLY A 183 -1.18 12.25 11.93
C GLY A 183 0.18 12.01 11.34
N GLU A 184 1.18 12.80 11.78
CA GLU A 184 2.56 12.70 11.32
C GLU A 184 3.48 12.41 12.51
N GLY A 185 4.43 11.51 12.30
CA GLY A 185 5.36 11.11 13.34
C GLY A 185 6.83 11.16 12.93
N TYR A 186 7.65 11.65 13.83
CA TYR A 186 9.09 11.45 13.78
C TYR A 186 9.47 10.19 14.55
N LEU A 187 10.26 9.32 13.93
CA LEU A 187 10.81 8.13 14.52
C LEU A 187 12.33 8.29 14.66
N SER A 188 12.85 8.10 15.86
CA SER A 188 14.30 8.06 16.02
C SER A 188 14.87 6.74 15.50
N ARG A 189 16.13 6.73 15.08
CA ARG A 189 16.81 5.48 14.71
C ARG A 189 16.87 4.49 15.89
N GLU A 190 17.04 5.02 17.11
CA GLU A 190 17.03 4.21 18.33
C GLU A 190 15.71 3.49 18.56
N ASP A 191 14.56 4.15 18.26
CA ASP A 191 13.23 3.52 18.37
C ASP A 191 13.06 2.43 17.32
N LEU A 192 13.53 2.65 16.09
CA LEU A 192 13.51 1.64 15.03
C LEU A 192 14.34 0.41 15.39
N ASP A 193 15.52 0.60 15.94
CA ASP A 193 16.43 -0.49 16.36
C ASP A 193 15.85 -1.33 17.52
N LYS A 194 15.04 -0.70 18.38
CA LYS A 194 14.28 -1.40 19.45
C LYS A 194 13.07 -2.16 18.95
N GLY A 195 12.63 -1.89 17.72
CA GLY A 195 11.42 -2.44 17.13
C GLY A 195 10.16 -1.68 17.54
N ILE A 196 9.48 -1.12 16.54
CA ILE A 196 8.23 -0.37 16.72
C ILE A 196 7.04 -1.25 16.40
N ASN A 197 6.09 -1.38 17.32
CA ASN A 197 4.83 -2.04 17.04
C ASN A 197 3.98 -1.17 16.09
N TYR A 198 3.43 -1.78 15.05
CA TYR A 198 2.52 -1.11 14.12
C TYR A 198 1.32 -0.45 14.83
N SER A 199 0.84 -1.07 15.91
CA SER A 199 -0.27 -0.54 16.72
C SER A 199 0.00 0.85 17.30
N SER A 200 1.25 1.23 17.52
CA SER A 200 1.62 2.57 18.04
C SER A 200 1.65 3.65 16.95
N ILE A 201 1.76 3.26 15.68
CA ILE A 201 1.87 4.20 14.55
C ILE A 201 0.69 4.09 13.56
N LYS A 202 -0.20 3.12 13.72
CA LYS A 202 -1.32 2.87 12.80
C LYS A 202 -2.25 4.08 12.59
N ASP A 203 -2.27 4.99 13.57
CA ASP A 203 -3.10 6.18 13.54
C ASP A 203 -2.40 7.40 12.90
N TRP A 204 -1.13 7.27 12.57
CA TRP A 204 -0.39 8.27 11.82
C TRP A 204 -0.70 8.16 10.32
N ASP A 205 -0.60 9.26 9.60
CA ASP A 205 -0.79 9.26 8.14
C ASP A 205 0.53 9.05 7.40
N ILE A 206 1.62 9.56 8.00
CA ILE A 206 3.01 9.35 7.57
C ILE A 206 3.92 9.32 8.80
N PHE A 207 5.10 8.76 8.61
CA PHE A 207 6.19 8.84 9.58
C PHE A 207 7.55 8.89 8.87
N THR A 208 8.57 9.38 9.55
CA THR A 208 9.91 9.51 8.96
C THR A 208 10.99 9.57 10.04
N THR A 209 12.22 9.25 9.66
CA THR A 209 13.43 9.48 10.47
C THR A 209 14.11 10.81 10.14
N ASP A 210 13.56 11.61 9.20
CA ASP A 210 14.10 12.91 8.79
C ASP A 210 13.14 14.04 9.16
N GLN A 211 13.55 14.88 10.12
CA GLN A 211 12.76 16.03 10.57
C GLN A 211 12.53 17.07 9.46
N ASN A 212 13.44 17.21 8.49
CA ASN A 212 13.26 18.13 7.38
C ASN A 212 12.17 17.63 6.42
N LYS A 213 12.11 16.32 6.16
CA LYS A 213 11.00 15.73 5.40
C LYS A 213 9.66 15.96 6.09
N LEU A 214 9.60 15.75 7.40
CA LEU A 214 8.38 16.00 8.18
C LEU A 214 7.94 17.46 8.13
N LYS A 215 8.87 18.40 8.35
CA LYS A 215 8.60 19.82 8.23
C LYS A 215 8.07 20.19 6.85
N LYS A 216 8.70 19.70 5.80
CA LYS A 216 8.28 19.92 4.40
C LYS A 216 6.89 19.38 4.13
N TYR A 217 6.59 18.16 4.59
CA TYR A 217 5.25 17.57 4.46
C TYR A 217 4.20 18.46 5.09
N ASN A 218 4.46 18.97 6.29
CA ASN A 218 3.53 19.84 7.02
C ASN A 218 3.32 21.21 6.33
N GLU A 219 4.37 21.77 5.72
CA GLU A 219 4.26 22.97 4.89
C GLU A 219 3.37 22.73 3.66
N LEU A 220 3.63 21.65 2.92
CA LEU A 220 2.83 21.25 1.75
C LEU A 220 1.38 20.94 2.13
N LYS A 221 1.14 20.24 3.24
CA LYS A 221 -0.19 19.95 3.76
C LYS A 221 -1.03 21.20 3.97
N LYS A 222 -0.45 22.24 4.60
CA LYS A 222 -1.14 23.53 4.79
C LYS A 222 -1.53 24.16 3.46
N ILE A 223 -0.63 24.13 2.47
CA ILE A 223 -0.89 24.70 1.14
C ILE A 223 -2.00 23.92 0.43
N VAL A 224 -1.92 22.56 0.44
CA VAL A 224 -2.92 21.68 -0.18
C VAL A 224 -4.29 21.94 0.42
N ILE A 225 -4.41 21.95 1.75
CA ILE A 225 -5.68 22.20 2.42
C ILE A 225 -6.23 23.58 2.04
N ASN A 226 -5.42 24.63 2.09
CA ASN A 226 -5.85 25.99 1.78
C ASN A 226 -6.28 26.17 0.31
N ARG A 227 -5.68 25.46 -0.63
CA ARG A 227 -6.01 25.57 -2.07
C ARG A 227 -7.19 24.69 -2.49
N MET A 228 -7.35 23.53 -1.86
CA MET A 228 -8.29 22.50 -2.31
C MET A 228 -9.51 22.32 -1.41
N VAL A 229 -9.52 22.95 -0.23
CA VAL A 229 -10.67 22.97 0.68
C VAL A 229 -11.17 24.39 0.76
N LYS A 230 -12.19 24.66 -0.02
CA LYS A 230 -12.97 25.91 0.04
C LYS A 230 -14.30 25.67 0.73
#